data_2678a599fa28641bd69ceb9d81691374
#
_entry.id   2678a599fa28641bd69ceb9d81691374
#
_cell.length_a   1.000
_cell.length_b   1.000
_cell.length_c   1.000
_cell.angle_alpha   90.00
_cell.angle_beta   90.00
_cell.angle_gamma   90.00
#
_symmetry.space_group_name_H-M   'P 1'
#
loop_
_entity.id
_entity.type
_entity.pdbx_description
1 polymer ?
#
loop_
_entity_poly.entity_id
_entity_poly.type
_entity_poly.pdbx_seq_one_letter_code
_entity_poly.pdbx_strand_id
1 'polypeptide(L)'
;MAAAHCILVVANETLGGRALTDAVKRRAEEAHNRNEPFRVCVVCPQNQPKSGYVIYDESVRSAAENRLKTTLAQLREIGIEAEGEVMDPDPFAATTDAVDHFKADEIIISTHPETRSGWLRKALVDRVKDATGLPVEHVVVDLDAERADTRRVLVVANQTVGGEPLIDKLKDEAAESPATFVVILPQGEAGEHGDAHQRLAQTLERLQDEGLEAVGQVMDPDPFTAVQNALQFYPADEIVISTFPETRSGWLRSDLIERVRRITSKPVEHVVVEADEARS
;
A
#
# COMPACT_ATOMS: atom_id res chain seq x y z
N MET A 1 -1.46 -35.76 12.23
CA MET A 1 -2.34 -34.84 11.51
C MET A 1 -1.69 -34.56 10.17
N ALA A 2 -2.42 -34.61 9.06
CA ALA A 2 -1.88 -34.19 7.77
C ALA A 2 -1.48 -32.71 7.86
N ALA A 3 -0.35 -32.33 7.25
CA ALA A 3 0.04 -30.94 7.16
C ALA A 3 -1.03 -30.18 6.35
N ALA A 4 -1.32 -28.93 6.72
CA ALA A 4 -2.25 -28.11 5.95
C ALA A 4 -1.66 -27.78 4.58
N HIS A 5 -2.44 -27.91 3.53
CA HIS A 5 -2.06 -27.54 2.16
C HIS A 5 -1.75 -26.03 2.09
N CYS A 6 -0.54 -25.68 1.68
CA CYS A 6 -0.06 -24.31 1.69
C CYS A 6 -0.18 -23.68 0.30
N ILE A 7 -1.02 -22.67 0.18
CA ILE A 7 -1.19 -21.83 -1.00
C ILE A 7 -0.29 -20.61 -0.83
N LEU A 8 0.79 -20.54 -1.60
CA LEU A 8 1.69 -19.38 -1.61
C LEU A 8 1.25 -18.35 -2.64
N VAL A 9 0.97 -17.15 -2.19
CA VAL A 9 0.62 -16.01 -3.03
C VAL A 9 1.82 -15.07 -3.13
N VAL A 10 2.28 -14.81 -4.35
CA VAL A 10 3.37 -13.87 -4.62
C VAL A 10 2.83 -12.69 -5.39
N ALA A 11 2.78 -11.54 -4.75
CA ALA A 11 2.25 -10.30 -5.32
C ALA A 11 2.91 -9.09 -4.67
N ASN A 12 2.93 -7.97 -5.38
CA ASN A 12 3.42 -6.69 -4.83
C ASN A 12 2.39 -5.57 -5.10
N GLU A 13 2.57 -4.80 -6.16
CA GLU A 13 1.66 -3.70 -6.51
C GLU A 13 0.26 -4.18 -6.91
N THR A 14 0.10 -5.46 -7.19
CA THR A 14 -1.16 -6.14 -7.50
C THR A 14 -1.92 -6.64 -6.27
N LEU A 15 -1.34 -6.49 -5.07
CA LEU A 15 -2.02 -6.77 -3.80
C LEU A 15 -3.29 -5.93 -3.67
N GLY A 16 -4.36 -6.54 -3.18
CA GLY A 16 -5.69 -5.94 -3.07
C GLY A 16 -6.48 -5.93 -4.37
N GLY A 17 -5.95 -6.51 -5.46
CA GLY A 17 -6.69 -6.66 -6.71
C GLY A 17 -7.76 -7.75 -6.65
N ARG A 18 -8.93 -7.48 -7.23
CA ARG A 18 -10.08 -8.40 -7.21
C ARG A 18 -9.74 -9.74 -7.84
N ALA A 19 -9.11 -9.72 -9.01
CA ALA A 19 -8.74 -10.95 -9.71
C ALA A 19 -7.82 -11.86 -8.88
N LEU A 20 -6.91 -11.28 -8.08
CA LEU A 20 -6.07 -12.03 -7.15
C LEU A 20 -6.89 -12.61 -5.99
N THR A 21 -7.73 -11.80 -5.38
CA THR A 21 -8.61 -12.22 -4.28
C THR A 21 -9.55 -13.36 -4.72
N ASP A 22 -10.12 -13.27 -5.92
CA ASP A 22 -10.98 -14.30 -6.50
C ASP A 22 -10.20 -15.61 -6.77
N ALA A 23 -8.95 -15.51 -7.22
CA ALA A 23 -8.10 -16.70 -7.43
C ALA A 23 -7.78 -17.40 -6.09
N VAL A 24 -7.43 -16.64 -5.06
CA VAL A 24 -7.19 -17.19 -3.71
C VAL A 24 -8.46 -17.84 -3.15
N LYS A 25 -9.60 -17.14 -3.26
CA LYS A 25 -10.90 -17.68 -2.81
C LYS A 25 -11.26 -18.97 -3.51
N ARG A 26 -11.11 -19.05 -4.82
CA ARG A 26 -11.37 -20.28 -5.60
C ARG A 26 -10.52 -21.45 -5.10
N ARG A 27 -9.20 -21.23 -4.85
CA ARG A 27 -8.31 -22.29 -4.33
C ARG A 27 -8.69 -22.71 -2.92
N ALA A 28 -9.04 -21.75 -2.07
CA ALA A 28 -9.54 -22.05 -0.72
C ALA A 28 -10.83 -22.88 -0.76
N GLU A 29 -11.78 -22.56 -1.63
CA GLU A 29 -13.02 -23.31 -1.85
C GLU A 29 -12.74 -24.73 -2.40
N GLU A 30 -11.80 -24.88 -3.32
CA GLU A 30 -11.38 -26.20 -3.84
C GLU A 30 -10.79 -27.08 -2.74
N ALA A 31 -9.92 -26.53 -1.87
CA ALA A 31 -9.37 -27.26 -0.73
C ALA A 31 -10.47 -27.64 0.29
N HIS A 32 -11.36 -26.70 0.59
CA HIS A 32 -12.50 -26.94 1.46
C HIS A 32 -13.40 -28.07 0.94
N ASN A 33 -13.73 -28.08 -0.36
CA ASN A 33 -14.57 -29.10 -1.00
C ASN A 33 -13.90 -30.49 -0.98
N ARG A 34 -12.56 -30.56 -0.94
CA ARG A 34 -11.80 -31.81 -0.75
C ARG A 34 -11.67 -32.20 0.72
N ASN A 35 -12.21 -31.38 1.63
CA ASN A 35 -12.06 -31.53 3.09
C ASN A 35 -10.58 -31.58 3.52
N GLU A 36 -9.73 -30.82 2.83
CA GLU A 36 -8.31 -30.66 3.11
C GLU A 36 -8.08 -29.39 3.93
N PRO A 37 -7.40 -29.48 5.08
CA PRO A 37 -7.00 -28.28 5.80
C PRO A 37 -6.02 -27.47 4.92
N PHE A 38 -6.24 -26.17 4.80
CA PHE A 38 -5.36 -25.29 4.01
C PHE A 38 -4.94 -24.06 4.81
N ARG A 39 -3.90 -23.41 4.34
CA ARG A 39 -3.44 -22.09 4.80
C ARG A 39 -2.96 -21.28 3.61
N VAL A 40 -3.10 -19.96 3.70
CA VAL A 40 -2.66 -19.02 2.68
C VAL A 40 -1.49 -18.21 3.23
N CYS A 41 -0.39 -18.20 2.48
CA CYS A 41 0.80 -17.40 2.81
C CYS A 41 1.03 -16.39 1.70
N VAL A 42 1.14 -15.10 2.05
CA VAL A 42 1.29 -14.00 1.09
C VAL A 42 2.70 -13.43 1.16
N VAL A 43 3.41 -13.43 0.07
CA VAL A 43 4.74 -12.83 -0.05
C VAL A 43 4.70 -11.60 -0.94
N CYS A 44 5.19 -10.50 -0.38
CA CYS A 44 5.32 -9.23 -1.07
C CYS A 44 6.80 -8.90 -1.30
N PRO A 45 7.37 -9.18 -2.49
CA PRO A 45 8.71 -8.72 -2.80
C PRO A 45 8.77 -7.19 -2.79
N GLN A 46 9.84 -6.60 -2.25
CA GLN A 46 10.01 -5.16 -2.23
C GLN A 46 10.13 -4.59 -3.65
N ASN A 47 9.71 -3.34 -3.86
CA ASN A 47 10.00 -2.64 -5.11
C ASN A 47 11.50 -2.30 -5.19
N GLN A 48 12.09 -2.47 -6.38
CA GLN A 48 13.41 -1.86 -6.63
C GLN A 48 13.21 -0.37 -6.93
N PRO A 49 13.91 0.53 -6.23
CA PRO A 49 13.86 1.95 -6.52
C PRO A 49 14.29 2.22 -7.97
N LYS A 50 13.57 3.09 -8.68
CA LYS A 50 14.03 3.55 -9.99
C LYS A 50 15.31 4.35 -9.83
N SER A 51 16.33 4.08 -10.65
CA SER A 51 17.63 4.78 -10.58
C SER A 51 17.45 6.30 -10.70
N GLY A 52 18.10 7.05 -9.83
CA GLY A 52 18.11 8.53 -9.85
C GLY A 52 17.43 9.21 -8.67
N TYR A 53 16.78 8.48 -7.78
CA TYR A 53 16.17 9.01 -6.56
C TYR A 53 16.87 8.45 -5.32
N VAL A 54 17.08 9.30 -4.31
CA VAL A 54 17.46 8.84 -2.98
C VAL A 54 16.19 8.36 -2.30
N ILE A 55 15.96 7.05 -2.34
CA ILE A 55 14.82 6.43 -1.66
C ILE A 55 15.40 5.67 -0.47
N TYR A 56 14.86 5.92 0.70
CA TYR A 56 15.24 5.16 1.88
C TYR A 56 14.63 3.76 1.81
N ASP A 57 15.42 2.72 2.03
CA ASP A 57 14.98 1.32 2.05
C ASP A 57 13.77 1.10 2.97
N GLU A 58 13.71 1.85 4.08
CA GLU A 58 12.59 1.83 5.01
C GLU A 58 11.27 2.27 4.36
N SER A 59 11.30 3.30 3.52
CA SER A 59 10.09 3.78 2.81
C SER A 59 9.56 2.75 1.81
N VAL A 60 10.46 2.06 1.12
CA VAL A 60 10.11 0.98 0.17
C VAL A 60 9.45 -0.17 0.91
N ARG A 61 10.06 -0.57 2.02
CA ARG A 61 9.58 -1.66 2.86
C ARG A 61 8.21 -1.33 3.46
N SER A 62 8.04 -0.15 4.05
CA SER A 62 6.77 0.28 4.65
C SER A 62 5.63 0.35 3.63
N ALA A 63 5.90 0.77 2.39
CA ALA A 63 4.91 0.74 1.33
C ALA A 63 4.47 -0.69 0.98
N ALA A 64 5.40 -1.65 0.96
CA ALA A 64 5.08 -3.06 0.75
C ALA A 64 4.30 -3.65 1.96
N GLU A 65 4.68 -3.30 3.18
CA GLU A 65 3.99 -3.70 4.42
C GLU A 65 2.54 -3.19 4.46
N ASN A 66 2.30 -1.93 4.07
CA ASN A 66 0.94 -1.38 3.99
C ASN A 66 0.06 -2.15 2.99
N ARG A 67 0.59 -2.43 1.79
CA ARG A 67 -0.15 -3.22 0.79
C ARG A 67 -0.47 -4.63 1.30
N LEU A 68 0.52 -5.27 1.92
CA LEU A 68 0.35 -6.59 2.50
C LEU A 68 -0.71 -6.59 3.61
N LYS A 69 -0.63 -5.65 4.55
CA LYS A 69 -1.59 -5.51 5.66
C LYS A 69 -3.03 -5.35 5.15
N THR A 70 -3.23 -4.48 4.17
CA THR A 70 -4.55 -4.28 3.54
C THR A 70 -5.06 -5.57 2.91
N THR A 71 -4.21 -6.29 2.17
CA THR A 71 -4.61 -7.55 1.53
C THR A 71 -4.96 -8.64 2.55
N LEU A 72 -4.18 -8.76 3.62
CA LEU A 72 -4.48 -9.73 4.69
C LEU A 72 -5.80 -9.40 5.38
N ALA A 73 -6.12 -8.12 5.58
CA ALA A 73 -7.41 -7.69 6.11
C ALA A 73 -8.57 -8.07 5.16
N GLN A 74 -8.44 -7.79 3.87
CA GLN A 74 -9.43 -8.14 2.86
C GLN A 74 -9.67 -9.67 2.76
N LEU A 75 -8.61 -10.47 2.83
CA LEU A 75 -8.76 -11.94 2.86
C LEU A 75 -9.50 -12.41 4.11
N ARG A 76 -9.23 -11.79 5.27
CA ARG A 76 -9.94 -12.11 6.53
C ARG A 76 -11.42 -11.75 6.46
N GLU A 77 -11.78 -10.63 5.83
CA GLU A 77 -13.18 -10.21 5.65
C GLU A 77 -14.00 -11.23 4.85
N ILE A 78 -13.37 -11.94 3.92
CA ILE A 78 -14.01 -13.02 3.14
C ILE A 78 -13.84 -14.40 3.79
N GLY A 79 -13.36 -14.45 5.04
CA GLY A 79 -13.24 -15.70 5.83
C GLY A 79 -11.99 -16.51 5.52
N ILE A 80 -10.97 -15.94 4.89
CA ILE A 80 -9.70 -16.62 4.62
C ILE A 80 -8.63 -16.09 5.58
N GLU A 81 -8.22 -16.97 6.51
CA GLU A 81 -7.06 -16.68 7.36
C GLU A 81 -5.76 -16.79 6.54
N ALA A 82 -4.99 -15.71 6.53
CA ALA A 82 -3.73 -15.64 5.81
C ALA A 82 -2.64 -14.98 6.66
N GLU A 83 -1.42 -15.43 6.49
CA GLU A 83 -0.21 -14.80 7.01
C GLU A 83 0.63 -14.27 5.87
N GLY A 84 1.53 -13.32 6.14
CA GLY A 84 2.33 -12.76 5.05
C GLY A 84 3.60 -12.08 5.51
N GLU A 85 4.54 -11.94 4.57
CA GLU A 85 5.84 -11.36 4.80
C GLU A 85 6.33 -10.53 3.60
N VAL A 86 7.03 -9.43 3.88
CA VAL A 86 7.75 -8.65 2.88
C VAL A 86 9.14 -9.24 2.71
N MET A 87 9.48 -9.61 1.47
CA MET A 87 10.73 -10.30 1.15
C MET A 87 11.63 -9.53 0.17
N ASP A 88 12.71 -10.17 -0.25
CA ASP A 88 13.75 -9.64 -1.16
C ASP A 88 13.14 -8.95 -2.40
N PRO A 89 13.78 -7.89 -2.92
CA PRO A 89 13.33 -7.21 -4.14
C PRO A 89 13.36 -8.07 -5.41
N ASP A 90 14.18 -9.12 -5.47
CA ASP A 90 14.11 -10.06 -6.59
C ASP A 90 12.93 -11.03 -6.42
N PRO A 91 11.88 -10.92 -7.24
CA PRO A 91 10.68 -11.74 -7.09
C PRO A 91 10.94 -13.24 -7.27
N PHE A 92 11.98 -13.63 -8.01
CA PHE A 92 12.34 -15.03 -8.15
C PHE A 92 12.97 -15.56 -6.85
N ALA A 93 13.95 -14.85 -6.27
CA ALA A 93 14.56 -15.20 -5.01
C ALA A 93 13.51 -15.22 -3.89
N ALA A 94 12.71 -14.15 -3.78
CA ALA A 94 11.62 -14.08 -2.80
C ALA A 94 10.64 -15.27 -2.91
N THR A 95 10.30 -15.69 -4.14
CA THR A 95 9.40 -16.84 -4.33
C THR A 95 10.03 -18.16 -3.92
N THR A 96 11.27 -18.42 -4.34
CA THR A 96 11.96 -19.68 -4.00
C THR A 96 12.24 -19.81 -2.50
N ASP A 97 12.66 -18.73 -1.85
CA ASP A 97 12.87 -18.69 -0.40
C ASP A 97 11.55 -18.90 0.36
N ALA A 98 10.46 -18.29 -0.12
CA ALA A 98 9.14 -18.45 0.47
C ALA A 98 8.60 -19.88 0.33
N VAL A 99 8.82 -20.53 -0.82
CA VAL A 99 8.45 -21.96 -1.01
C VAL A 99 9.11 -22.84 0.06
N ASP A 100 10.39 -22.59 0.31
CA ASP A 100 11.13 -23.35 1.32
C ASP A 100 10.73 -22.98 2.75
N HIS A 101 10.48 -21.68 3.01
CA HIS A 101 10.09 -21.19 4.33
C HIS A 101 8.71 -21.68 4.75
N PHE A 102 7.72 -21.48 3.89
CA PHE A 102 6.33 -21.83 4.16
C PHE A 102 5.98 -23.29 3.80
N LYS A 103 6.89 -24.03 3.17
CA LYS A 103 6.60 -25.40 2.65
C LYS A 103 5.36 -25.38 1.76
N ALA A 104 5.41 -24.54 0.74
CA ALA A 104 4.30 -24.35 -0.17
C ALA A 104 4.04 -25.60 -1.02
N ASP A 105 2.77 -25.88 -1.29
CA ASP A 105 2.31 -26.98 -2.14
C ASP A 105 1.90 -26.47 -3.55
N GLU A 106 1.46 -25.21 -3.63
CA GLU A 106 1.15 -24.53 -4.88
C GLU A 106 1.43 -23.03 -4.79
N ILE A 107 1.55 -22.36 -5.94
CA ILE A 107 1.94 -20.96 -6.03
C ILE A 107 0.94 -20.19 -6.90
N ILE A 108 0.49 -19.03 -6.44
CA ILE A 108 -0.22 -18.02 -7.23
C ILE A 108 0.71 -16.82 -7.40
N ILE A 109 1.10 -16.51 -8.65
CA ILE A 109 1.89 -15.31 -8.97
C ILE A 109 0.97 -14.27 -9.59
N SER A 110 0.90 -13.09 -8.98
CA SER A 110 0.11 -11.98 -9.49
C SER A 110 1.00 -10.90 -10.12
N THR A 111 0.61 -10.43 -11.30
CA THR A 111 1.33 -9.36 -12.02
C THR A 111 0.36 -8.35 -12.64
N HIS A 112 0.85 -7.14 -12.91
CA HIS A 112 0.14 -6.19 -13.77
C HIS A 112 0.07 -6.67 -15.23
N PRO A 113 -0.83 -6.11 -16.06
CA PRO A 113 -0.81 -6.31 -17.51
C PRO A 113 0.57 -6.01 -18.13
N GLU A 114 0.91 -6.66 -19.24
CA GLU A 114 2.24 -6.60 -19.89
C GLU A 114 2.80 -5.20 -20.15
N THR A 115 1.94 -4.22 -20.31
CA THR A 115 2.30 -2.82 -20.55
C THR A 115 2.97 -2.12 -19.37
N ARG A 116 2.87 -2.68 -18.15
CA ARG A 116 3.35 -2.04 -16.90
C ARG A 116 4.32 -2.88 -16.07
N SER A 117 4.38 -4.17 -16.26
CA SER A 117 5.13 -5.05 -15.37
C SER A 117 6.52 -5.40 -15.89
N GLY A 118 7.56 -4.92 -15.22
CA GLY A 118 8.92 -5.43 -15.39
C GLY A 118 9.06 -6.91 -14.93
N TRP A 119 8.10 -7.44 -14.19
CA TRP A 119 8.01 -8.84 -13.74
C TRP A 119 7.49 -9.77 -14.83
N LEU A 120 6.74 -9.24 -15.77
CA LEU A 120 6.18 -9.97 -16.91
C LEU A 120 7.20 -10.28 -17.97
N ARG A 121 8.26 -10.75 -17.55
CA ARG A 121 8.89 -11.62 -18.52
C ARG A 121 8.32 -12.98 -18.19
N LYS A 122 7.61 -13.58 -19.17
CA LYS A 122 7.19 -14.97 -19.21
C LYS A 122 8.21 -15.91 -18.53
N ALA A 123 9.47 -15.43 -18.48
CA ALA A 123 10.58 -15.97 -17.74
C ALA A 123 10.38 -16.11 -16.21
N LEU A 124 9.62 -15.28 -15.48
CA LEU A 124 9.50 -15.45 -14.02
C LEU A 124 8.65 -16.67 -13.68
N VAL A 125 7.45 -16.76 -14.28
CA VAL A 125 6.52 -17.87 -14.03
C VAL A 125 7.14 -19.20 -14.45
N ASP A 126 7.75 -19.23 -15.65
CA ASP A 126 8.42 -20.43 -16.16
C ASP A 126 9.63 -20.81 -15.29
N ARG A 127 10.47 -19.84 -14.90
CA ARG A 127 11.60 -20.07 -13.98
C ARG A 127 11.17 -20.61 -12.62
N VAL A 128 10.09 -20.06 -12.06
CA VAL A 128 9.57 -20.54 -10.77
C VAL A 128 9.05 -21.97 -10.92
N LYS A 129 8.30 -22.29 -11.98
CA LYS A 129 7.86 -23.66 -12.27
C LYS A 129 9.01 -24.64 -12.38
N ASP A 130 10.03 -24.25 -13.14
CA ASP A 130 11.21 -25.11 -13.39
C ASP A 130 12.03 -25.32 -12.11
N ALA A 131 12.16 -24.28 -11.29
CA ALA A 131 12.96 -24.34 -10.07
C ALA A 131 12.26 -25.07 -8.92
N THR A 132 10.94 -24.92 -8.79
CA THR A 132 10.19 -25.48 -7.66
C THR A 132 9.51 -26.81 -7.98
N GLY A 133 9.19 -27.06 -9.24
CA GLY A 133 8.37 -28.20 -9.65
C GLY A 133 6.91 -28.15 -9.18
N LEU A 134 6.49 -27.04 -8.56
CA LEU A 134 5.15 -26.88 -8.02
C LEU A 134 4.16 -26.36 -9.07
N PRO A 135 2.86 -26.61 -8.88
CA PRO A 135 1.81 -25.95 -9.66
C PRO A 135 1.90 -24.43 -9.48
N VAL A 136 1.93 -23.68 -10.58
CA VAL A 136 1.94 -22.21 -10.57
C VAL A 136 0.77 -21.70 -11.39
N GLU A 137 -0.11 -20.94 -10.75
CA GLU A 137 -1.16 -20.15 -11.40
C GLU A 137 -0.67 -18.72 -11.60
N HIS A 138 -0.82 -18.18 -12.80
CA HIS A 138 -0.50 -16.79 -13.10
C HIS A 138 -1.78 -15.98 -13.19
N VAL A 139 -1.90 -14.93 -12.37
CA VAL A 139 -3.05 -14.02 -12.31
C VAL A 139 -2.63 -12.64 -12.77
N VAL A 140 -3.29 -12.12 -13.79
CA VAL A 140 -3.09 -10.75 -14.26
C VAL A 140 -4.11 -9.84 -13.59
N VAL A 141 -3.63 -8.79 -12.92
CA VAL A 141 -4.46 -7.82 -12.19
C VAL A 141 -4.27 -6.43 -12.79
N ASP A 142 -5.32 -5.85 -13.30
CA ASP A 142 -5.35 -4.46 -13.75
C ASP A 142 -6.04 -3.58 -12.69
N LEU A 143 -5.27 -3.13 -11.70
CA LEU A 143 -5.80 -2.31 -10.61
C LEU A 143 -6.37 -0.98 -11.09
N ASP A 144 -5.87 -0.41 -12.18
CA ASP A 144 -6.43 0.83 -12.72
C ASP A 144 -7.80 0.59 -13.32
N ALA A 145 -8.00 -0.53 -14.02
CA ALA A 145 -9.31 -0.92 -14.53
C ALA A 145 -10.27 -1.33 -13.40
N GLU A 146 -9.78 -2.08 -12.41
CA GLU A 146 -10.60 -2.54 -11.28
C GLU A 146 -11.05 -1.39 -10.36
N ARG A 147 -10.25 -0.32 -10.28
CA ARG A 147 -10.48 0.85 -9.42
C ARG A 147 -10.84 2.10 -10.22
N ALA A 148 -11.29 1.94 -11.47
CA ALA A 148 -11.62 3.07 -12.34
C ALA A 148 -12.65 4.04 -11.69
N ASP A 149 -13.52 3.49 -10.85
CA ASP A 149 -14.57 4.25 -10.17
C ASP A 149 -14.18 4.69 -8.73
N THR A 150 -12.96 4.40 -8.27
CA THR A 150 -12.50 4.74 -6.92
C THR A 150 -11.35 5.74 -6.99
N ARG A 151 -11.54 6.95 -6.44
CA ARG A 151 -10.50 7.95 -6.37
C ARG A 151 -9.44 7.59 -5.33
N ARG A 152 -8.19 7.85 -5.65
CA ARG A 152 -7.03 7.65 -4.77
C ARG A 152 -6.49 9.00 -4.35
N VAL A 153 -6.67 9.36 -3.11
CA VAL A 153 -6.28 10.67 -2.56
C VAL A 153 -5.02 10.53 -1.73
N LEU A 154 -3.95 11.20 -2.15
CA LEU A 154 -2.73 11.30 -1.36
C LEU A 154 -2.85 12.46 -0.38
N VAL A 155 -2.88 12.16 0.90
CA VAL A 155 -2.98 13.15 1.98
C VAL A 155 -1.59 13.39 2.57
N VAL A 156 -1.14 14.64 2.58
CA VAL A 156 0.16 15.04 3.12
C VAL A 156 -0.07 15.98 4.30
N ALA A 157 0.22 15.51 5.49
CA ALA A 157 0.03 16.25 6.73
C ALA A 157 1.10 15.86 7.76
N ASN A 158 1.31 16.69 8.77
CA ASN A 158 2.17 16.34 9.91
C ASN A 158 1.40 16.57 11.22
N GLN A 159 1.61 17.69 11.88
CA GLN A 159 0.92 18.02 13.12
C GLN A 159 -0.57 18.34 12.93
N THR A 160 -1.00 18.54 11.70
CA THR A 160 -2.39 18.83 11.29
C THR A 160 -3.19 17.59 10.91
N VAL A 161 -2.57 16.39 10.97
CA VAL A 161 -3.14 15.16 10.40
C VAL A 161 -4.43 14.70 11.08
N GLY A 162 -4.60 14.99 12.37
CA GLY A 162 -5.83 14.69 13.14
C GLY A 162 -6.84 15.85 13.21
N GLY A 163 -6.59 16.96 12.53
CA GLY A 163 -7.44 18.15 12.63
C GLY A 163 -8.79 17.98 11.93
N GLU A 164 -9.88 18.48 12.59
CA GLU A 164 -11.25 18.40 12.05
C GLU A 164 -11.38 18.90 10.61
N PRO A 165 -10.81 20.06 10.20
CA PRO A 165 -10.98 20.53 8.83
C PRO A 165 -10.41 19.55 7.78
N LEU A 166 -9.34 18.80 8.13
CA LEU A 166 -8.83 17.76 7.25
C LEU A 166 -9.75 16.55 7.21
N ILE A 167 -10.20 16.07 8.37
CA ILE A 167 -11.11 14.91 8.44
C ILE A 167 -12.41 15.19 7.69
N ASP A 168 -13.00 16.38 7.88
CA ASP A 168 -14.22 16.79 7.19
C ASP A 168 -14.01 16.84 5.68
N LYS A 169 -12.88 17.39 5.21
CA LYS A 169 -12.54 17.37 3.79
C LYS A 169 -12.48 15.94 3.22
N LEU A 170 -11.85 15.01 3.93
CA LEU A 170 -11.77 13.61 3.48
C LEU A 170 -13.14 12.92 3.47
N LYS A 171 -14.02 13.25 4.42
CA LYS A 171 -15.41 12.78 4.44
C LYS A 171 -16.22 13.33 3.26
N ASP A 172 -16.06 14.60 2.94
CA ASP A 172 -16.71 15.22 1.77
C ASP A 172 -16.26 14.53 0.47
N GLU A 173 -14.94 14.28 0.33
CA GLU A 173 -14.39 13.55 -0.81
C GLU A 173 -15.01 12.15 -0.96
N ALA A 174 -15.09 11.41 0.14
CA ALA A 174 -15.68 10.06 0.15
C ALA A 174 -17.21 10.07 -0.09
N ALA A 175 -17.88 11.16 0.29
CA ALA A 175 -19.32 11.33 0.04
C ALA A 175 -19.63 11.64 -1.44
N GLU A 176 -18.72 12.35 -2.13
CA GLU A 176 -18.89 12.67 -3.55
C GLU A 176 -18.70 11.45 -4.46
N SER A 177 -17.71 10.61 -4.18
CA SER A 177 -17.44 9.36 -4.90
C SER A 177 -16.60 8.40 -4.06
N PRO A 178 -16.65 7.08 -4.34
CA PRO A 178 -15.78 6.13 -3.65
C PRO A 178 -14.33 6.59 -3.68
N ALA A 179 -13.68 6.66 -2.52
CA ALA A 179 -12.32 7.14 -2.38
C ALA A 179 -11.51 6.27 -1.40
N THR A 180 -10.22 6.13 -1.69
CA THR A 180 -9.24 5.54 -0.77
C THR A 180 -8.16 6.57 -0.48
N PHE A 181 -7.65 6.57 0.75
CA PHE A 181 -6.74 7.59 1.23
C PHE A 181 -5.37 6.99 1.58
N VAL A 182 -4.32 7.67 1.14
CA VAL A 182 -2.95 7.36 1.55
C VAL A 182 -2.39 8.55 2.32
N VAL A 183 -2.22 8.39 3.63
CA VAL A 183 -1.77 9.45 4.53
C VAL A 183 -0.26 9.40 4.68
N ILE A 184 0.43 10.45 4.25
CA ILE A 184 1.87 10.60 4.36
C ILE A 184 2.19 11.63 5.43
N LEU A 185 2.96 11.19 6.45
CA LEU A 185 3.53 12.07 7.46
C LEU A 185 5.03 12.24 7.20
N PRO A 186 5.50 13.41 6.76
CA PRO A 186 6.91 13.72 6.83
C PRO A 186 7.42 13.65 8.27
N GLN A 187 8.54 12.97 8.50
CA GLN A 187 9.16 12.90 9.83
C GLN A 187 9.44 14.31 10.35
N GLY A 188 9.19 14.53 11.64
CA GLY A 188 9.69 15.72 12.32
C GLY A 188 11.22 15.69 12.48
N GLU A 189 11.81 16.79 12.98
CA GLU A 189 13.23 16.86 13.32
C GLU A 189 13.61 15.80 14.37
N ALA A 190 14.92 15.48 14.48
CA ALA A 190 15.43 14.43 15.34
C ALA A 190 14.92 14.54 16.79
N GLY A 191 14.13 13.58 17.24
CA GLY A 191 13.46 13.55 18.54
C GLY A 191 11.93 13.35 18.44
N GLU A 192 11.32 13.63 17.30
CA GLU A 192 9.87 13.53 17.08
C GLU A 192 9.44 12.21 16.38
N HIS A 193 10.35 11.24 16.18
CA HIS A 193 10.07 10.01 15.42
C HIS A 193 8.94 9.19 16.04
N GLY A 194 8.96 8.99 17.37
CA GLY A 194 7.91 8.27 18.09
C GLY A 194 6.54 8.93 17.94
N ASP A 195 6.51 10.25 17.99
CA ASP A 195 5.28 11.03 17.90
C ASP A 195 4.64 10.97 16.51
N ALA A 196 5.43 10.88 15.43
CA ALA A 196 4.91 10.79 14.06
C ALA A 196 4.19 9.46 13.81
N HIS A 197 4.78 8.35 14.22
CA HIS A 197 4.15 7.02 14.09
C HIS A 197 2.88 6.91 14.95
N GLN A 198 2.92 7.46 16.17
CA GLN A 198 1.76 7.47 17.05
C GLN A 198 0.63 8.33 16.47
N ARG A 199 0.94 9.54 15.98
CA ARG A 199 -0.04 10.41 15.35
C ARG A 199 -0.66 9.74 14.13
N LEU A 200 0.16 9.10 13.28
CA LEU A 200 -0.34 8.38 12.13
C LEU A 200 -1.30 7.27 12.54
N ALA A 201 -0.91 6.44 13.53
CA ALA A 201 -1.75 5.33 13.99
C ALA A 201 -3.11 5.84 14.51
N GLN A 202 -3.12 6.86 15.35
CA GLN A 202 -4.34 7.47 15.86
C GLN A 202 -5.23 8.06 14.75
N THR A 203 -4.60 8.70 13.76
CA THR A 203 -5.35 9.25 12.62
C THR A 203 -5.96 8.15 11.77
N LEU A 204 -5.22 7.08 11.48
CA LEU A 204 -5.76 5.95 10.71
C LEU A 204 -6.91 5.25 11.45
N GLU A 205 -6.80 5.08 12.76
CA GLU A 205 -7.88 4.55 13.60
C GLU A 205 -9.13 5.44 13.50
N ARG A 206 -8.95 6.76 13.65
CA ARG A 206 -10.05 7.73 13.53
C ARG A 206 -10.70 7.70 12.13
N LEU A 207 -9.92 7.66 11.05
CA LEU A 207 -10.45 7.57 9.69
C LEU A 207 -11.24 6.27 9.49
N GLN A 208 -10.77 5.17 10.06
CA GLN A 208 -11.48 3.89 10.04
C GLN A 208 -12.80 3.94 10.81
N ASP A 209 -12.83 4.59 11.98
CA ASP A 209 -14.05 4.80 12.78
C ASP A 209 -15.09 5.64 12.02
N GLU A 210 -14.64 6.58 11.20
CA GLU A 210 -15.48 7.38 10.29
C GLU A 210 -15.87 6.62 8.99
N GLY A 211 -15.46 5.36 8.85
CA GLY A 211 -15.77 4.53 7.68
C GLY A 211 -14.94 4.83 6.44
N LEU A 212 -13.81 5.53 6.58
CA LEU A 212 -12.91 5.87 5.48
C LEU A 212 -11.80 4.82 5.34
N GLU A 213 -11.62 4.31 4.12
CA GLU A 213 -10.53 3.37 3.80
C GLU A 213 -9.22 4.14 3.67
N ALA A 214 -8.33 3.99 4.66
CA ALA A 214 -7.07 4.71 4.71
C ALA A 214 -5.89 3.80 5.08
N VAL A 215 -4.75 4.06 4.47
CA VAL A 215 -3.43 3.53 4.85
C VAL A 215 -2.49 4.70 5.06
N GLY A 216 -1.39 4.50 5.78
CA GLY A 216 -0.47 5.61 6.00
C GLY A 216 0.98 5.17 6.16
N GLN A 217 1.86 6.15 5.97
CA GLN A 217 3.30 5.97 6.09
C GLN A 217 3.99 7.22 6.59
N VAL A 218 4.90 7.05 7.55
CA VAL A 218 5.87 8.09 7.91
C VAL A 218 6.98 8.08 6.88
N MET A 219 7.30 9.25 6.32
CA MET A 219 8.28 9.39 5.24
C MET A 219 9.35 10.43 5.55
N ASP A 220 10.16 10.76 4.55
CA ASP A 220 11.27 11.71 4.61
C ASP A 220 10.93 12.98 5.39
N PRO A 221 11.86 13.52 6.20
CA PRO A 221 11.65 14.77 6.93
C PRO A 221 11.35 15.97 6.04
N ASP A 222 11.94 16.04 4.83
CA ASP A 222 11.57 17.08 3.86
C ASP A 222 10.23 16.74 3.21
N PRO A 223 9.19 17.54 3.40
CA PRO A 223 7.84 17.24 2.93
C PRO A 223 7.74 17.15 1.40
N PHE A 224 8.58 17.88 0.67
CA PHE A 224 8.61 17.79 -0.79
C PHE A 224 9.18 16.45 -1.27
N THR A 225 10.27 16.00 -0.64
CA THR A 225 10.86 14.68 -0.91
C THR A 225 9.88 13.58 -0.53
N ALA A 226 9.18 13.71 0.60
CA ALA A 226 8.15 12.77 1.01
C ALA A 226 7.03 12.62 -0.05
N VAL A 227 6.54 13.74 -0.60
CA VAL A 227 5.56 13.73 -1.70
C VAL A 227 6.13 13.07 -2.96
N GLN A 228 7.36 13.43 -3.36
CA GLN A 228 8.00 12.83 -4.55
C GLN A 228 8.11 11.30 -4.42
N ASN A 229 8.52 10.82 -3.26
CA ASN A 229 8.64 9.39 -2.97
C ASN A 229 7.26 8.73 -2.93
N ALA A 230 6.28 9.34 -2.26
CA ALA A 230 4.93 8.82 -2.19
C ALA A 230 4.29 8.61 -3.56
N LEU A 231 4.45 9.57 -4.47
CA LEU A 231 3.93 9.47 -5.84
C LEU A 231 4.57 8.36 -6.69
N GLN A 232 5.69 7.78 -6.24
CA GLN A 232 6.29 6.62 -6.89
C GLN A 232 5.68 5.30 -6.41
N PHE A 233 5.26 5.25 -5.14
CA PHE A 233 4.75 4.03 -4.50
C PHE A 233 3.23 3.94 -4.49
N TYR A 234 2.57 5.10 -4.47
CA TYR A 234 1.12 5.22 -4.35
C TYR A 234 0.57 5.98 -5.55
N PRO A 235 -0.12 5.29 -6.47
CA PRO A 235 -0.87 5.99 -7.51
C PRO A 235 -1.88 6.92 -6.86
N ALA A 236 -1.87 8.19 -7.26
CA ALA A 236 -2.81 9.20 -6.75
C ALA A 236 -3.54 9.88 -7.91
N ASP A 237 -4.80 10.17 -7.71
CA ASP A 237 -5.63 10.95 -8.65
C ASP A 237 -5.72 12.40 -8.20
N GLU A 238 -5.53 12.62 -6.89
CA GLU A 238 -5.56 13.92 -6.23
C GLU A 238 -4.58 13.96 -5.05
N ILE A 239 -4.13 15.16 -4.68
CA ILE A 239 -3.25 15.41 -3.54
C ILE A 239 -3.89 16.44 -2.63
N VAL A 240 -4.05 16.11 -1.36
CA VAL A 240 -4.52 17.05 -0.31
C VAL A 240 -3.34 17.34 0.62
N ILE A 241 -2.95 18.61 0.73
CA ILE A 241 -1.88 19.05 1.63
C ILE A 241 -2.51 19.82 2.80
N SER A 242 -2.30 19.34 4.02
CA SER A 242 -2.78 19.99 5.22
C SER A 242 -1.67 20.70 5.97
N THR A 243 -1.88 21.97 6.31
CA THR A 243 -0.91 22.79 7.04
C THR A 243 -1.57 23.65 8.12
N PHE A 244 -0.77 24.12 9.06
CA PHE A 244 -1.15 25.27 9.86
C PHE A 244 -1.21 26.56 9.01
N PRO A 245 -1.85 27.64 9.49
CA PRO A 245 -1.80 28.94 8.83
C PRO A 245 -0.37 29.40 8.54
N GLU A 246 -0.20 30.26 7.53
CA GLU A 246 1.10 30.71 7.01
C GLU A 246 2.04 31.25 8.11
N THR A 247 1.49 31.90 9.13
CA THR A 247 2.26 32.40 10.28
C THR A 247 2.98 31.34 11.08
N ARG A 248 2.55 30.07 11.02
CA ARG A 248 3.10 28.94 11.75
C ARG A 248 3.69 27.85 10.84
N SER A 249 3.26 27.77 9.59
CA SER A 249 3.67 26.71 8.68
C SER A 249 5.03 26.97 8.06
N GLY A 250 6.01 26.12 8.39
CA GLY A 250 7.29 26.07 7.69
C GLY A 250 7.14 25.62 6.25
N TRP A 251 6.15 24.80 5.95
CA TRP A 251 5.88 24.28 4.59
C TRP A 251 5.38 25.36 3.64
N LEU A 252 4.50 26.25 4.11
CA LEU A 252 4.03 27.39 3.31
C LEU A 252 5.17 28.38 3.03
N ARG A 253 6.04 28.61 4.02
CA ARG A 253 7.23 29.46 3.83
C ARG A 253 8.23 28.87 2.84
N SER A 254 8.23 27.54 2.61
CA SER A 254 9.10 26.87 1.62
C SER A 254 8.40 26.61 0.28
N ASP A 255 7.27 27.28 0.01
CA ASP A 255 6.49 27.14 -1.22
C ASP A 255 6.13 25.69 -1.59
N LEU A 256 5.91 24.82 -0.57
CA LEU A 256 5.66 23.39 -0.78
C LEU A 256 4.55 23.15 -1.82
N ILE A 257 3.42 23.83 -1.68
CA ILE A 257 2.26 23.62 -2.55
C ILE A 257 2.60 23.90 -4.00
N GLU A 258 3.26 25.03 -4.28
CA GLU A 258 3.66 25.40 -5.64
C GLU A 258 4.73 24.46 -6.21
N ARG A 259 5.65 23.99 -5.36
CA ARG A 259 6.65 22.97 -5.75
C ARG A 259 5.98 21.67 -6.13
N VAL A 260 4.99 21.19 -5.35
CA VAL A 260 4.23 19.98 -5.64
C VAL A 260 3.43 20.14 -6.93
N ARG A 261 2.74 21.27 -7.13
CA ARG A 261 1.99 21.55 -8.37
C ARG A 261 2.86 21.51 -9.64
N ARG A 262 4.16 21.82 -9.52
CA ARG A 262 5.09 21.78 -10.67
C ARG A 262 5.53 20.37 -11.06
N ILE A 263 5.51 19.40 -10.13
CA ILE A 263 5.97 18.03 -10.40
C ILE A 263 4.85 17.07 -10.77
N THR A 264 3.59 17.50 -10.65
CA THR A 264 2.44 16.66 -10.97
C THR A 264 1.40 17.42 -11.78
N SER A 265 0.67 16.72 -12.63
CA SER A 265 -0.52 17.23 -13.31
C SER A 265 -1.81 16.98 -12.52
N LYS A 266 -1.71 16.34 -11.36
CA LYS A 266 -2.88 16.04 -10.53
C LYS A 266 -3.37 17.28 -9.80
N PRO A 267 -4.67 17.37 -9.48
CA PRO A 267 -5.19 18.39 -8.59
C PRO A 267 -4.43 18.40 -7.25
N VAL A 268 -4.10 19.59 -6.76
CA VAL A 268 -3.46 19.77 -5.45
C VAL A 268 -4.30 20.75 -4.66
N GLU A 269 -4.97 20.23 -3.64
CA GLU A 269 -5.78 21.01 -2.71
C GLU A 269 -5.01 21.32 -1.42
N HIS A 270 -5.37 22.43 -0.80
CA HIS A 270 -4.75 22.88 0.43
C HIS A 270 -5.80 23.08 1.52
N VAL A 271 -5.62 22.38 2.63
CA VAL A 271 -6.46 22.50 3.83
C VAL A 271 -5.67 23.17 4.93
N VAL A 272 -6.24 24.22 5.53
CA VAL A 272 -5.66 24.93 6.66
C VAL A 272 -6.34 24.45 7.94
N VAL A 273 -5.55 24.03 8.92
CA VAL A 273 -6.02 23.58 10.24
C VAL A 273 -5.50 24.54 11.31
N GLU A 274 -6.36 25.08 12.14
CA GLU A 274 -5.96 25.92 13.27
C GLU A 274 -5.31 25.07 14.38
N ALA A 275 -4.42 25.68 15.17
CA ALA A 275 -3.64 24.92 16.16
C ALA A 275 -4.47 24.30 17.28
N ASP A 276 -5.63 24.87 17.58
CA ASP A 276 -6.54 24.38 18.61
C ASP A 276 -7.36 23.17 18.10
N GLU A 277 -7.56 23.07 16.77
CA GLU A 277 -8.28 21.99 16.10
C GLU A 277 -7.39 20.76 15.82
N ALA A 278 -6.07 20.92 15.84
CA ALA A 278 -5.12 19.84 15.62
C ALA A 278 -4.93 18.90 16.83
N ARG A 279 -5.54 19.25 17.99
CA ARG A 279 -5.40 18.50 19.26
C ARG A 279 -6.67 17.76 19.68
N SER A 280 -7.71 17.87 18.91
CA SER A 280 -8.97 17.16 19.12
C SER A 280 -8.94 15.77 18.49
#